data_40fc89ba2d33fd68293a9f3b71639baa
#
_entry.id   40fc89ba2d33fd68293a9f3b71639baa
#
_cell.length_a   1.000
_cell.length_b   1.000
_cell.length_c   1.000
_cell.angle_alpha   90.00
_cell.angle_beta   90.00
_cell.angle_gamma   90.00
#
_symmetry.space_group_name_H-M   'P 1'
#
loop_
_entity.id
_entity.type
_entity.pdbx_description
1 polymer ?
#
loop_
_entity_poly.entity_id
_entity_poly.type
_entity_poly.pdbx_seq_one_letter_code
_entity_poly.pdbx_strand_id
1 'polypeptide(L)'
;MKKKTAVVFGTFAPLHQGHIDLIQRAKRQCDQVWVVVSGYEGDRGEQIGLTLQKRFRYIREAFRDDELTSVCKLDETNLPRYPMG
;
A
#
# COMPACT_ATOMS: atom_id res chain seq x y z
N MET A 1 18.02 14.73 -15.23
CA MET A 1 16.95 15.11 -14.33
C MET A 1 16.67 14.00 -13.33
N LYS A 2 16.50 14.39 -12.09
CA LYS A 2 16.20 13.41 -11.05
C LYS A 2 14.72 13.04 -11.09
N LYS A 3 14.43 11.76 -11.09
CA LYS A 3 13.06 11.28 -11.00
C LYS A 3 12.57 11.39 -9.56
N LYS A 4 11.36 11.89 -9.41
CA LYS A 4 10.72 11.95 -8.11
C LYS A 4 9.90 10.70 -7.89
N THR A 5 10.09 10.08 -6.75
CA THR A 5 9.35 8.87 -6.36
C THR A 5 8.57 9.15 -5.10
N ALA A 6 7.29 8.84 -5.11
CA ALA A 6 6.44 8.92 -3.95
C ALA A 6 6.20 7.53 -3.38
N VAL A 7 6.05 7.44 -2.08
CA VAL A 7 5.72 6.20 -1.41
C VAL A 7 4.44 6.42 -0.61
N VAL A 8 3.44 5.59 -0.87
CA VAL A 8 2.16 5.66 -0.18
C VAL A 8 2.00 4.39 0.66
N PHE A 9 1.98 4.56 1.96
CA PHE A 9 1.79 3.44 2.88
C PHE A 9 0.33 3.36 3.32
N GLY A 10 -0.17 2.17 3.51
CA GLY A 10 -1.50 1.98 4.06
C GLY A 10 -1.82 0.53 4.32
N THR A 11 -2.80 0.28 5.16
CA THR A 11 -3.30 -1.06 5.41
C THR A 11 -4.30 -1.48 4.34
N PHE A 12 -5.00 -0.52 3.76
CA PHE A 12 -6.00 -0.74 2.69
C PHE A 12 -6.99 -1.83 3.06
N ALA A 13 -7.63 -1.65 4.17
CA ALA A 13 -8.59 -2.63 4.68
C ALA A 13 -9.98 -2.00 4.84
N PRO A 14 -10.74 -1.81 3.76
CA PRO A 14 -10.40 -2.08 2.36
C PRO A 14 -9.80 -0.86 1.64
N LEU A 15 -9.44 -1.05 0.38
CA LEU A 15 -9.10 0.06 -0.51
C LEU A 15 -10.37 0.89 -0.74
N HIS A 16 -10.28 2.20 -0.60
CA HIS A 16 -11.42 3.08 -0.85
C HIS A 16 -10.99 4.30 -1.66
N GLN A 17 -11.98 5.14 -2.03
CA GLN A 17 -11.75 6.26 -2.92
C GLN A 17 -10.69 7.24 -2.39
N GLY A 18 -10.63 7.42 -1.07
CA GLY A 18 -9.62 8.29 -0.48
C GLY A 18 -8.20 7.83 -0.77
N HIS A 19 -7.98 6.52 -0.74
CA HIS A 19 -6.67 5.96 -1.09
C HIS A 19 -6.35 6.19 -2.56
N ILE A 20 -7.33 5.98 -3.43
CA ILE A 20 -7.16 6.16 -4.87
C ILE A 20 -6.84 7.62 -5.18
N ASP A 21 -7.55 8.55 -4.54
CA ASP A 21 -7.31 9.98 -4.73
C ASP A 21 -5.90 10.37 -4.30
N LEU A 22 -5.44 9.82 -3.20
CA LEU A 22 -4.09 10.08 -2.68
C LEU A 22 -3.04 9.60 -3.69
N ILE A 23 -3.21 8.40 -4.23
CA ILE A 23 -2.29 7.83 -5.21
C ILE A 23 -2.31 8.66 -6.49
N GLN A 24 -3.48 9.06 -6.97
CA GLN A 24 -3.59 9.88 -8.17
C GLN A 24 -2.93 11.25 -7.97
N ARG A 25 -3.07 11.83 -6.79
CA ARG A 25 -2.42 13.10 -6.47
C ARG A 25 -0.90 12.94 -6.47
N ALA A 26 -0.40 11.86 -5.91
CA ALA A 26 1.04 11.57 -5.90
C ALA A 26 1.57 11.40 -7.33
N LYS A 27 0.79 10.77 -8.21
CA LYS A 27 1.17 10.57 -9.60
C LYS A 27 1.29 11.88 -10.37
N ARG A 28 0.54 12.90 -9.99
CA ARG A 28 0.62 14.21 -10.64
C ARG A 28 1.90 14.96 -10.26
N GLN A 29 2.44 14.66 -9.10
CA GLN A 29 3.59 15.37 -8.57
C GLN A 29 4.90 14.60 -8.72
N CYS A 30 4.81 13.32 -9.00
CA CYS A 30 5.98 12.45 -9.02
C CYS A 30 6.01 11.61 -10.29
N ASP A 31 7.20 11.15 -10.64
CA ASP A 31 7.39 10.34 -11.84
C ASP A 31 7.02 8.88 -11.61
N GLN A 32 7.06 8.44 -10.35
CA GLN A 32 6.76 7.07 -9.99
C GLN A 32 6.15 7.04 -8.59
N VAL A 33 5.21 6.13 -8.38
CA VAL A 33 4.57 5.95 -7.08
C VAL A 33 4.71 4.50 -6.65
N TRP A 34 5.16 4.31 -5.42
CA TRP A 34 5.20 3.00 -4.78
C TRP A 34 4.06 2.92 -3.78
N VAL A 35 3.21 1.94 -3.94
CA VAL A 35 2.12 1.68 -2.99
C VAL A 35 2.54 0.51 -2.12
N VAL A 36 2.70 0.75 -0.84
CA VAL A 36 3.14 -0.27 0.12
C VAL A 36 1.95 -0.68 0.97
N VAL A 37 1.52 -1.93 0.80
CA VAL A 37 0.43 -2.50 1.58
C VAL A 37 1.04 -3.11 2.83
N SER A 38 0.78 -2.52 3.98
CA SER A 38 1.34 -3.00 5.23
C SER A 38 0.31 -3.80 6.01
N GLY A 39 0.79 -4.78 6.77
CA GLY A 39 -0.07 -5.61 7.58
C GLY A 39 0.71 -6.54 8.47
N TYR A 40 0.01 -7.16 9.39
CA TYR A 40 0.58 -8.14 10.30
C TYR A 40 -0.50 -9.15 10.66
N GLU A 41 -0.07 -10.28 11.18
CA GLU A 41 -0.99 -11.34 11.59
C GLU A 41 -1.92 -10.83 12.68
N GLY A 42 -3.22 -10.99 12.48
CA GLY A 42 -4.24 -10.53 13.41
C GLY A 42 -4.59 -9.06 13.29
N ASP A 43 -4.15 -8.39 12.22
CA ASP A 43 -4.47 -6.98 12.03
C ASP A 43 -5.95 -6.80 11.68
N ARG A 44 -6.38 -5.54 11.57
CA ARG A 44 -7.77 -5.23 11.29
C ARG A 44 -8.25 -5.83 9.96
N GLY A 45 -7.37 -5.88 8.97
CA GLY A 45 -7.72 -6.48 7.69
C GLY A 45 -8.03 -7.95 7.80
N GLU A 46 -7.22 -8.70 8.54
CA GLU A 46 -7.49 -10.13 8.77
C GLU A 46 -8.78 -10.35 9.55
N GLN A 47 -9.07 -9.48 10.50
CA GLN A 47 -10.29 -9.60 11.30
C GLN A 47 -11.56 -9.51 10.46
N ILE A 48 -11.50 -8.80 9.34
CA ILE A 48 -12.65 -8.66 8.44
C ILE A 48 -12.52 -9.54 7.19
N GLY A 49 -11.60 -10.50 7.21
CA GLY A 49 -11.44 -11.46 6.13
C GLY A 49 -10.56 -10.99 4.98
N LEU A 50 -9.90 -9.84 5.13
CA LEU A 50 -8.99 -9.30 4.12
C LEU A 50 -7.56 -9.46 4.58
N THR A 51 -6.98 -10.63 4.29
CA THR A 51 -5.58 -10.88 4.66
C THR A 51 -4.67 -9.94 3.88
N LEU A 52 -3.43 -9.79 4.35
CA LEU A 52 -2.43 -8.97 3.65
C LEU A 52 -2.28 -9.43 2.19
N GLN A 53 -2.25 -10.75 1.98
CA GLN A 53 -2.14 -11.31 0.63
C GLN A 53 -3.30 -10.89 -0.26
N LYS A 54 -4.53 -10.95 0.26
CA LYS A 54 -5.72 -10.56 -0.50
C LYS A 54 -5.72 -9.06 -0.80
N ARG A 55 -5.36 -8.26 0.18
CA ARG A 55 -5.29 -6.80 0.00
C ARG A 55 -4.26 -6.43 -1.05
N PHE A 56 -3.10 -7.05 -0.97
CA PHE A 56 -2.04 -6.83 -1.95
C PHE A 56 -2.53 -7.20 -3.36
N ARG A 57 -3.19 -8.33 -3.49
CA ARG A 57 -3.71 -8.79 -4.78
C ARG A 57 -4.73 -7.82 -5.36
N TYR A 58 -5.67 -7.35 -4.56
CA TYR A 58 -6.69 -6.42 -5.03
C TYR A 58 -6.10 -5.11 -5.51
N ILE A 59 -5.15 -4.57 -4.75
CA ILE A 59 -4.51 -3.32 -5.12
C ILE A 59 -3.66 -3.49 -6.37
N ARG A 60 -2.95 -4.59 -6.46
CA ARG A 60 -2.14 -4.89 -7.64
C ARG A 60 -3.02 -5.00 -8.89
N GLU A 61 -4.19 -5.62 -8.77
CA GLU A 61 -5.14 -5.70 -9.89
C GLU A 61 -5.68 -4.33 -10.27
N ALA A 62 -5.96 -3.48 -9.30
CA ALA A 62 -6.49 -2.15 -9.54
C ALA A 62 -5.52 -1.27 -10.33
N PHE A 63 -4.22 -1.49 -10.15
CA PHE A 63 -3.19 -0.70 -10.83
C PHE A 63 -2.37 -1.52 -11.82
N ARG A 64 -2.94 -2.62 -12.29
CA ARG A 64 -2.24 -3.56 -13.18
C ARG A 64 -1.71 -2.89 -14.45
N ASP A 65 -2.50 -2.01 -15.03
CA ASP A 65 -2.15 -1.36 -16.29
C ASP A 65 -1.44 -0.02 -16.11
N ASP A 66 -1.10 0.32 -14.89
CA ASP A 66 -0.47 1.59 -14.57
C ASP A 66 1.04 1.41 -14.42
N GLU A 67 1.78 1.87 -15.43
CA GLU A 67 3.23 1.71 -15.46
C GLU A 67 3.96 2.57 -14.43
N LEU A 68 3.30 3.63 -13.95
CA LEU A 68 3.92 4.54 -12.98
C LEU A 68 3.72 4.12 -11.54
N THR A 69 2.83 3.14 -11.32
CA THR A 69 2.49 2.67 -9.98
C THR A 69 3.00 1.27 -9.76
N SER A 70 3.83 1.10 -8.74
CA SER A 70 4.31 -0.21 -8.31
C SER A 70 3.68 -0.54 -6.98
N VAL A 71 3.30 -1.79 -6.80
CA VAL A 71 2.64 -2.24 -5.56
C VAL A 71 3.51 -3.29 -4.91
N CYS A 72 3.76 -3.12 -3.61
CA CYS A 72 4.47 -4.13 -2.83
C CYS A 72 3.78 -4.31 -1.49
N LYS A 73 4.14 -5.36 -0.81
CA LYS A 73 3.57 -5.65 0.51
C LYS A 73 4.67 -5.68 1.55
N LEU A 74 4.32 -5.26 2.76
CA LEU A 74 5.21 -5.29 3.90
C LEU A 74 4.52 -6.07 5.02
N ASP A 75 5.04 -7.26 5.31
CA ASP A 75 4.53 -8.07 6.40
C ASP A 75 5.29 -7.70 7.66
N GLU A 76 4.58 -7.07 8.60
CA GLU A 76 5.18 -6.60 9.84
C GLU A 76 5.13 -7.63 10.95
N THR A 77 4.58 -8.82 10.70
CA THR A 77 4.45 -9.86 11.71
C THR A 77 5.77 -10.20 12.37
N ASN A 78 6.82 -10.31 11.57
CA ASN A 78 8.15 -10.71 12.05
C ASN A 78 9.10 -9.54 12.28
N LEU A 79 8.61 -8.32 12.15
CA LEU A 79 9.46 -7.16 12.40
C LEU A 79 9.55 -6.88 13.89
N PRO A 80 10.75 -6.52 14.39
CA PRO A 80 10.86 -6.16 15.80
C PRO A 80 10.02 -4.92 16.07
N ARG A 81 9.24 -5.00 17.12
CA ARG A 81 8.45 -3.87 17.59
C ARG A 81 9.16 -3.23 18.75
N TYR A 82 9.62 -2.03 18.54
CA TYR A 82 10.24 -1.29 19.60
C TYR A 82 9.16 -0.55 20.36
N PRO A 83 9.19 -0.59 21.69
CA PRO A 83 8.22 0.19 22.45
C PRO A 83 8.43 1.65 22.14
N MET A 84 7.38 2.29 21.72
CA MET A 84 7.36 3.72 21.50
C MET A 84 7.16 4.36 22.87
N GLY A 85 8.24 4.53 23.53
CA GLY A 85 8.22 5.07 24.86
C GLY A 85 8.26 6.57 24.88
#